data_bb446454e41a6752a821ac89ec764a7c
#
_entry.id   bb446454e41a6752a821ac89ec764a7c
#
_cell.length_a   1.000
_cell.length_b   1.000
_cell.length_c   1.000
_cell.angle_alpha   90.00
_cell.angle_beta   90.00
_cell.angle_gamma   90.00
#
_symmetry.space_group_name_H-M   'P 1'
#
loop_
_entity.id
_entity.type
_entity.pdbx_description
1 polymer ?
#
loop_
_entity_poly.entity_id
_entity_poly.type
_entity_poly.pdbx_seq_one_letter_code
_entity_poly.pdbx_strand_id
1 'polypeptide(L)'
;MIYEIYPRSFQDSDGDGVGDIKGITARLDYLHDLGIDAIWITPMYPSPGIDYGYDISDYTAIDPLYGSMADFDNLVAEAKKRNIRVIMDYVINHTSDQHKWFLESRSSRDNPKRDWYIWRDGKGETATDKGQPPNNWQSWFGHSAWQWDEKTRQYYYHYFYVQQPDLNWRNPEVHAAMDGVLDFWMKRGVAGFRIDAVSRLFEDPNLHDDPYLPGRNAYGDRNIQHKYTDDLPQVHDVLKEVRRVVDKYPGDPVLVTEADEPNVEALARMYGNGDEVQLPMDFQIADVNKLSAPRFRELFNEIESNSAHGQPEYFFSNHDQPRQWDRYGDGVHNDQIAKLIAVLELTTRGTPQMYYGEELGMRTTDPARVEDVRDPIGKIGWPKEKGRDGERTPMQWDSSADAGFSTAAKPWLPIPPSSAKYSVEAESKDPDSILNTYKRLLALRKSEPALRDGVQVSVGDDPDVFAYLRKTGDEAVFVLLNMSARERTLSFKPE
;
A
#
# COMPACT_ATOMS: atom_id res chain seq x y z
N MET A 1 -3.08 13.22 7.45
CA MET A 1 -4.02 12.45 6.61
C MET A 1 -3.39 12.17 5.27
N ILE A 2 -3.15 10.90 4.97
CA ILE A 2 -2.62 10.43 3.67
C ILE A 2 -3.80 9.95 2.82
N TYR A 3 -3.79 10.25 1.53
CA TYR A 3 -4.75 9.74 0.56
C TYR A 3 -4.00 9.00 -0.53
N GLU A 4 -4.27 7.71 -0.65
CA GLU A 4 -3.65 6.85 -1.64
C GLU A 4 -4.33 7.00 -2.98
N ILE A 5 -3.56 7.29 -4.01
CA ILE A 5 -4.00 7.39 -5.41
C ILE A 5 -3.40 6.26 -6.22
N TYR A 6 -4.27 5.46 -6.84
CA TYR A 6 -3.88 4.55 -7.90
C TYR A 6 -4.01 5.31 -9.25
N PRO A 7 -2.89 5.77 -9.85
CA PRO A 7 -2.94 6.78 -10.92
C PRO A 7 -3.78 6.33 -12.11
N ARG A 8 -3.67 5.06 -12.50
CA ARG A 8 -4.44 4.49 -13.63
C ARG A 8 -5.95 4.62 -13.51
N SER A 9 -6.46 4.76 -12.29
CA SER A 9 -7.89 4.74 -11.97
C SER A 9 -8.42 6.04 -11.39
N PHE A 10 -7.60 7.06 -11.20
CA PHE A 10 -8.05 8.26 -10.52
C PHE A 10 -8.76 9.25 -11.46
N GLN A 11 -8.09 9.71 -12.53
CA GLN A 11 -8.66 10.56 -13.55
C GLN A 11 -7.86 10.48 -14.85
N ASP A 12 -8.53 10.20 -15.94
CA ASP A 12 -7.99 10.26 -17.29
C ASP A 12 -8.22 11.69 -17.86
N SER A 13 -7.17 12.36 -18.30
CA SER A 13 -7.22 13.72 -18.82
C SER A 13 -7.14 13.81 -20.34
N ASP A 14 -6.65 12.77 -21.02
CA ASP A 14 -6.41 12.78 -22.46
C ASP A 14 -7.33 11.84 -23.27
N GLY A 15 -8.13 11.03 -22.58
CA GLY A 15 -9.16 10.18 -23.18
C GLY A 15 -8.65 8.87 -23.75
N ASP A 16 -7.54 8.34 -23.21
CA ASP A 16 -7.00 7.03 -23.61
C ASP A 16 -7.57 5.87 -22.79
N GLY A 17 -8.30 6.16 -21.72
CA GLY A 17 -8.94 5.20 -20.83
C GLY A 17 -8.10 4.84 -19.60
N VAL A 18 -6.95 5.47 -19.42
CA VAL A 18 -6.05 5.30 -18.27
C VAL A 18 -5.88 6.64 -17.56
N GLY A 19 -5.94 6.64 -16.24
CA GLY A 19 -5.70 7.85 -15.46
C GLY A 19 -4.23 8.30 -15.54
N ASP A 20 -4.00 9.61 -15.38
CA ASP A 20 -2.71 10.24 -15.61
C ASP A 20 -2.41 11.38 -14.62
N ILE A 21 -1.18 11.90 -14.66
CA ILE A 21 -0.69 12.96 -13.75
C ILE A 21 -1.48 14.28 -13.93
N LYS A 22 -1.87 14.63 -15.14
CA LYS A 22 -2.68 15.84 -15.39
C LYS A 22 -4.07 15.67 -14.80
N GLY A 23 -4.64 14.48 -14.90
CA GLY A 23 -5.88 14.11 -14.24
C GLY A 23 -5.80 14.25 -12.72
N ILE A 24 -4.74 13.73 -12.09
CA ILE A 24 -4.51 13.92 -10.65
C ILE A 24 -4.41 15.42 -10.34
N THR A 25 -3.65 16.18 -11.14
CA THR A 25 -3.48 17.63 -10.95
C THR A 25 -4.81 18.37 -11.04
N ALA A 26 -5.69 18.00 -11.96
CA ALA A 26 -7.01 18.60 -12.13
C ALA A 26 -7.96 18.33 -10.94
N ARG A 27 -7.69 17.30 -10.13
CA ARG A 27 -8.50 16.93 -8.96
C ARG A 27 -7.92 17.36 -7.61
N LEU A 28 -6.83 18.13 -7.61
CA LEU A 28 -6.22 18.62 -6.36
C LEU A 28 -7.14 19.53 -5.54
N ASP A 29 -8.03 20.30 -6.16
CA ASP A 29 -9.01 21.12 -5.44
C ASP A 29 -10.01 20.24 -4.68
N TYR A 30 -10.45 19.13 -5.27
CA TYR A 30 -11.29 18.15 -4.57
C TYR A 30 -10.59 17.58 -3.34
N LEU A 31 -9.32 17.18 -3.45
CA LEU A 31 -8.55 16.64 -2.33
C LEU A 31 -8.31 17.68 -1.24
N HIS A 32 -8.06 18.93 -1.62
CA HIS A 32 -7.95 20.05 -0.68
C HIS A 32 -9.26 20.28 0.08
N ASP A 33 -10.39 20.32 -0.63
CA ASP A 33 -11.73 20.54 -0.05
C ASP A 33 -12.20 19.34 0.80
N LEU A 34 -11.74 18.13 0.47
CA LEU A 34 -11.93 16.95 1.31
C LEU A 34 -11.15 17.07 2.62
N GLY A 35 -10.02 17.75 2.62
CA GLY A 35 -9.19 17.99 3.80
C GLY A 35 -7.93 17.11 3.87
N ILE A 36 -7.41 16.67 2.73
CA ILE A 36 -6.22 15.82 2.63
C ILE A 36 -4.95 16.65 2.85
N ASP A 37 -3.97 16.10 3.58
CA ASP A 37 -2.69 16.75 3.87
C ASP A 37 -1.54 16.21 3.01
N ALA A 38 -1.65 14.95 2.58
CA ALA A 38 -0.67 14.30 1.71
C ALA A 38 -1.35 13.32 0.76
N ILE A 39 -0.84 13.23 -0.47
CA ILE A 39 -1.19 12.17 -1.41
C ILE A 39 -0.01 11.20 -1.53
N TRP A 40 -0.27 9.90 -1.40
CA TRP A 40 0.63 8.86 -1.82
C TRP A 40 0.18 8.35 -3.19
N ILE A 41 1.07 8.36 -4.16
CA ILE A 41 0.79 7.93 -5.52
C ILE A 41 1.55 6.63 -5.76
N THR A 42 0.82 5.55 -6.10
CA THR A 42 1.46 4.27 -6.46
C THR A 42 2.33 4.44 -7.71
N PRO A 43 3.24 3.50 -8.05
CA PRO A 43 4.32 3.76 -8.97
C PRO A 43 3.90 4.34 -10.31
N MET A 44 4.53 5.45 -10.71
CA MET A 44 4.37 6.10 -12.02
C MET A 44 5.65 6.02 -12.87
N TYR A 45 6.59 5.18 -12.47
CA TYR A 45 7.85 4.94 -13.18
C TYR A 45 7.62 4.14 -14.47
N PRO A 46 8.52 4.22 -15.47
CA PRO A 46 8.51 3.32 -16.61
C PRO A 46 8.48 1.86 -16.17
N SER A 47 7.51 1.13 -16.68
CA SER A 47 7.26 -0.26 -16.33
C SER A 47 6.71 -1.01 -17.53
N PRO A 48 7.15 -2.27 -17.79
CA PRO A 48 6.49 -3.16 -18.74
C PRO A 48 5.03 -3.49 -18.40
N GLY A 49 4.61 -3.21 -17.15
CA GLY A 49 3.22 -3.38 -16.71
C GLY A 49 2.85 -4.81 -16.35
N ILE A 50 3.81 -5.64 -15.99
CA ILE A 50 3.56 -6.99 -15.49
C ILE A 50 2.84 -6.92 -14.14
N ASP A 51 3.26 -6.01 -13.27
CA ASP A 51 2.65 -5.71 -11.97
C ASP A 51 2.17 -4.25 -11.89
N TYR A 52 1.68 -3.73 -13.00
CA TYR A 52 1.02 -2.43 -13.11
C TYR A 52 1.76 -1.26 -12.47
N GLY A 53 3.09 -1.22 -12.60
CA GLY A 53 3.95 -0.15 -12.11
C GLY A 53 5.00 -0.62 -11.11
N TYR A 54 4.77 -1.73 -10.40
CA TYR A 54 5.73 -2.26 -9.43
C TYR A 54 6.92 -2.99 -10.08
N ASP A 55 6.85 -3.36 -11.36
CA ASP A 55 7.97 -3.88 -12.15
C ASP A 55 8.73 -2.73 -12.84
N ILE A 56 9.52 -1.97 -12.06
CA ILE A 56 10.15 -0.72 -12.49
C ILE A 56 11.35 -0.97 -13.43
N SER A 57 11.34 -0.32 -14.60
CA SER A 57 12.44 -0.37 -15.55
C SER A 57 13.36 0.86 -15.55
N ASP A 58 12.93 1.98 -14.98
CA ASP A 58 13.74 3.19 -14.73
C ASP A 58 13.19 3.98 -13.55
N TYR A 59 13.94 4.06 -12.44
CA TYR A 59 13.55 4.79 -11.24
C TYR A 59 13.59 6.31 -11.34
N THR A 60 14.15 6.87 -12.40
CA THR A 60 14.43 8.31 -12.53
C THR A 60 13.64 8.97 -13.66
N ALA A 61 12.60 8.31 -14.14
CA ALA A 61 11.72 8.82 -15.19
C ALA A 61 10.24 8.63 -14.80
N ILE A 62 9.35 9.30 -15.51
CA ILE A 62 7.91 9.07 -15.49
C ILE A 62 7.55 8.25 -16.72
N ASP A 63 6.69 7.24 -16.54
CA ASP A 63 6.15 6.45 -17.63
C ASP A 63 5.33 7.35 -18.58
N PRO A 64 5.61 7.34 -19.89
CA PRO A 64 4.81 8.10 -20.86
C PRO A 64 3.31 7.85 -20.81
N LEU A 65 2.88 6.70 -20.28
CA LEU A 65 1.49 6.39 -20.03
C LEU A 65 0.84 7.36 -19.04
N TYR A 66 1.60 7.85 -18.05
CA TYR A 66 1.09 8.77 -17.03
C TYR A 66 1.43 10.25 -17.34
N GLY A 67 2.28 10.49 -18.33
CA GLY A 67 2.68 11.85 -18.70
C GLY A 67 4.19 12.04 -18.78
N SER A 68 4.65 13.23 -18.46
CA SER A 68 6.04 13.62 -18.51
C SER A 68 6.60 14.05 -17.16
N MET A 69 7.92 14.18 -17.06
CA MET A 69 8.58 14.77 -15.90
C MET A 69 8.11 16.21 -15.62
N ALA A 70 7.79 16.98 -16.68
CA ALA A 70 7.26 18.33 -16.53
C ALA A 70 5.84 18.33 -15.93
N ASP A 71 5.01 17.32 -16.27
CA ASP A 71 3.67 17.17 -15.67
C ASP A 71 3.80 16.80 -14.19
N PHE A 72 4.77 15.95 -13.83
CA PHE A 72 5.06 15.63 -12.44
C PHE A 72 5.56 16.86 -11.64
N ASP A 73 6.52 17.62 -12.17
CA ASP A 73 7.01 18.83 -11.52
C ASP A 73 5.86 19.85 -11.31
N ASN A 74 4.92 19.92 -12.27
CA ASN A 74 3.72 20.74 -12.14
C ASN A 74 2.76 20.21 -11.06
N LEU A 75 2.54 18.89 -10.99
CA LEU A 75 1.73 18.27 -9.93
C LEU A 75 2.27 18.62 -8.54
N VAL A 76 3.57 18.47 -8.32
CA VAL A 76 4.22 18.81 -7.03
C VAL A 76 4.03 20.29 -6.70
N ALA A 77 4.22 21.17 -7.69
CA ALA A 77 4.05 22.61 -7.51
C ALA A 77 2.60 23.01 -7.19
N GLU A 78 1.62 22.41 -7.88
CA GLU A 78 0.19 22.69 -7.66
C GLU A 78 -0.32 22.09 -6.33
N ALA A 79 0.16 20.90 -5.94
CA ALA A 79 -0.12 20.30 -4.64
C ALA A 79 0.40 21.19 -3.50
N LYS A 80 1.64 21.67 -3.63
CA LYS A 80 2.25 22.58 -2.65
C LYS A 80 1.45 23.87 -2.44
N LYS A 81 0.86 24.46 -3.49
CA LYS A 81 0.01 25.66 -3.37
C LYS A 81 -1.24 25.40 -2.52
N ARG A 82 -1.68 24.15 -2.44
CA ARG A 82 -2.84 23.68 -1.67
C ARG A 82 -2.46 23.08 -0.32
N ASN A 83 -1.19 23.19 0.08
CA ASN A 83 -0.64 22.54 1.27
C ASN A 83 -0.79 21.01 1.27
N ILE A 84 -0.82 20.40 0.10
CA ILE A 84 -0.83 18.95 -0.08
C ILE A 84 0.62 18.49 -0.35
N ARG A 85 1.09 17.53 0.42
CA ARG A 85 2.40 16.88 0.26
C ARG A 85 2.29 15.73 -0.75
N VAL A 86 3.33 15.51 -1.54
CA VAL A 86 3.38 14.38 -2.48
C VAL A 86 4.35 13.33 -1.95
N ILE A 87 3.87 12.12 -1.73
CA ILE A 87 4.64 10.94 -1.32
C ILE A 87 4.69 10.02 -2.54
N MET A 88 5.89 9.54 -2.88
CA MET A 88 6.07 8.57 -3.96
C MET A 88 6.29 7.17 -3.42
N ASP A 89 5.99 6.18 -4.23
CA ASP A 89 6.33 4.80 -3.94
C ASP A 89 7.83 4.55 -4.18
N TYR A 90 8.48 3.82 -3.30
CA TYR A 90 9.89 3.46 -3.36
C TYR A 90 10.03 1.95 -3.31
N VAL A 91 9.97 1.33 -4.49
CA VAL A 91 10.05 -0.12 -4.68
C VAL A 91 11.52 -0.52 -4.62
N ILE A 92 11.96 -1.03 -3.48
CA ILE A 92 13.37 -1.26 -3.20
C ILE A 92 13.78 -2.73 -3.24
N ASN A 93 12.81 -3.65 -3.18
CA ASN A 93 13.10 -5.07 -3.15
C ASN A 93 13.63 -5.59 -4.51
N HIS A 94 13.05 -5.15 -5.61
CA HIS A 94 13.30 -5.71 -6.94
C HIS A 94 13.27 -4.63 -8.03
N THR A 95 13.66 -5.00 -9.23
CA THR A 95 13.44 -4.21 -10.44
C THR A 95 12.64 -5.03 -11.45
N SER A 96 12.20 -4.39 -12.55
CA SER A 96 11.81 -5.15 -13.74
C SER A 96 13.00 -5.94 -14.30
N ASP A 97 12.73 -7.09 -14.93
CA ASP A 97 13.70 -7.80 -15.74
C ASP A 97 14.16 -7.01 -17.00
N GLN A 98 13.44 -5.90 -17.30
CA GLN A 98 13.79 -4.96 -18.37
C GLN A 98 14.61 -3.76 -17.84
N HIS A 99 14.86 -3.67 -16.54
CA HIS A 99 15.71 -2.63 -15.98
C HIS A 99 17.15 -2.78 -16.48
N LYS A 100 17.80 -1.66 -16.85
CA LYS A 100 19.18 -1.65 -17.36
C LYS A 100 20.18 -2.40 -16.47
N TRP A 101 20.01 -2.33 -15.14
CA TRP A 101 20.88 -3.03 -14.20
C TRP A 101 20.75 -4.55 -14.34
N PHE A 102 19.53 -5.08 -14.48
CA PHE A 102 19.32 -6.51 -14.66
C PHE A 102 19.80 -6.98 -16.03
N LEU A 103 19.55 -6.22 -17.09
CA LEU A 103 20.04 -6.54 -18.45
C LEU A 103 21.58 -6.61 -18.50
N GLU A 104 22.27 -5.70 -17.79
CA GLU A 104 23.72 -5.75 -17.62
C GLU A 104 24.14 -6.98 -16.79
N SER A 105 23.55 -7.18 -15.60
CA SER A 105 23.81 -8.31 -14.71
C SER A 105 23.65 -9.66 -15.41
N ARG A 106 22.60 -9.79 -16.23
CA ARG A 106 22.28 -10.98 -17.02
C ARG A 106 23.17 -11.16 -18.23
N SER A 107 23.94 -10.15 -18.62
CA SER A 107 24.72 -10.19 -19.88
C SER A 107 25.85 -11.21 -19.84
N SER A 108 26.52 -11.39 -18.69
CA SER A 108 27.62 -12.32 -18.46
C SER A 108 27.78 -12.58 -16.96
N ARG A 109 28.33 -13.75 -16.60
CA ARG A 109 28.75 -14.05 -15.21
C ARG A 109 29.83 -13.11 -14.68
N ASP A 110 30.62 -12.52 -15.57
CA ASP A 110 31.73 -11.61 -15.24
C ASP A 110 31.35 -10.13 -15.36
N ASN A 111 30.05 -9.81 -15.58
CA ASN A 111 29.63 -8.43 -15.68
C ASN A 111 29.79 -7.74 -14.31
N PRO A 112 30.30 -6.48 -14.24
CA PRO A 112 30.43 -5.74 -12.97
C PRO A 112 29.14 -5.66 -12.15
N LYS A 113 27.97 -5.65 -12.78
CA LYS A 113 26.68 -5.67 -12.10
C LYS A 113 26.14 -7.07 -11.80
N ARG A 114 26.96 -8.14 -12.00
CA ARG A 114 26.46 -9.50 -11.74
C ARG A 114 25.86 -9.63 -10.34
N ASP A 115 26.57 -9.17 -9.34
CA ASP A 115 26.19 -9.27 -7.93
C ASP A 115 25.21 -8.16 -7.47
N TRP A 116 24.66 -7.38 -8.40
CA TRP A 116 23.55 -6.48 -8.09
C TRP A 116 22.24 -7.24 -7.89
N TYR A 117 22.17 -8.48 -8.36
CA TYR A 117 21.06 -9.41 -8.21
C TYR A 117 21.57 -10.74 -7.66
N ILE A 118 20.66 -11.59 -7.21
CA ILE A 118 21.00 -12.83 -6.52
C ILE A 118 21.01 -13.97 -7.52
N TRP A 119 22.19 -14.47 -7.85
CA TRP A 119 22.42 -15.56 -8.79
C TRP A 119 23.03 -16.78 -8.13
N ARG A 120 22.55 -17.98 -8.48
CA ARG A 120 23.09 -19.25 -7.94
C ARG A 120 23.11 -20.32 -9.01
N ASP A 121 24.07 -21.24 -8.89
CA ASP A 121 24.11 -22.44 -9.72
C ASP A 121 23.02 -23.43 -9.28
N GLY A 122 22.55 -24.26 -10.21
CA GLY A 122 21.59 -25.31 -9.93
C GLY A 122 22.20 -26.46 -9.11
N LYS A 123 21.43 -27.05 -8.20
CA LYS A 123 21.85 -28.28 -7.51
C LYS A 123 21.98 -29.44 -8.49
N GLY A 124 23.17 -30.01 -8.59
CA GLY A 124 23.45 -31.11 -9.53
C GLY A 124 23.53 -30.68 -10.99
N GLU A 125 23.77 -29.40 -11.25
CA GLU A 125 23.94 -28.86 -12.60
C GLU A 125 25.10 -29.58 -13.32
N THR A 126 24.91 -29.83 -14.62
CA THR A 126 25.93 -30.34 -15.54
C THR A 126 25.96 -29.46 -16.79
N ALA A 127 26.90 -29.74 -17.70
CA ALA A 127 26.98 -29.00 -18.98
C ALA A 127 25.68 -29.06 -19.81
N THR A 128 24.85 -30.09 -19.62
CA THR A 128 23.64 -30.35 -20.40
C THR A 128 22.36 -30.31 -19.57
N ASP A 129 22.46 -30.24 -18.24
CA ASP A 129 21.31 -30.21 -17.31
C ASP A 129 21.43 -29.00 -16.38
N LYS A 130 20.35 -28.22 -16.25
CA LYS A 130 20.26 -27.05 -15.36
C LYS A 130 20.26 -27.44 -13.86
N GLY A 131 20.08 -28.71 -13.53
CA GLY A 131 19.88 -29.15 -12.15
C GLY A 131 18.57 -28.69 -11.56
N GLN A 132 18.45 -28.84 -10.23
CA GLN A 132 17.31 -28.34 -9.46
C GLN A 132 17.59 -26.91 -8.97
N PRO A 133 16.54 -26.13 -8.64
CA PRO A 133 16.71 -24.85 -7.95
C PRO A 133 17.59 -24.97 -6.69
N PRO A 134 18.25 -23.87 -6.27
CA PRO A 134 19.16 -23.86 -5.11
C PRO A 134 18.52 -24.34 -3.80
N ASN A 135 17.23 -24.11 -3.61
CA ASN A 135 16.46 -24.56 -2.45
C ASN A 135 14.95 -24.57 -2.75
N ASN A 136 14.10 -24.75 -1.73
CA ASN A 136 12.66 -24.86 -1.87
C ASN A 136 11.91 -23.53 -1.73
N TRP A 137 12.57 -22.39 -1.76
CA TRP A 137 11.91 -21.09 -1.61
C TRP A 137 10.86 -20.87 -2.68
N GLN A 138 9.74 -20.30 -2.27
CA GLN A 138 8.60 -20.03 -3.14
C GLN A 138 8.40 -18.53 -3.31
N SER A 139 7.96 -18.16 -4.50
CA SER A 139 7.48 -16.81 -4.76
C SER A 139 6.20 -16.54 -3.96
N TRP A 140 5.99 -15.30 -3.57
CA TRP A 140 4.74 -14.86 -2.96
C TRP A 140 3.52 -15.18 -3.83
N PHE A 141 3.69 -15.11 -5.16
CA PHE A 141 2.67 -15.44 -6.15
C PHE A 141 2.70 -16.91 -6.61
N GLY A 142 3.27 -17.77 -5.78
CA GLY A 142 3.34 -19.23 -6.01
C GLY A 142 4.52 -19.69 -6.85
N HIS A 143 4.73 -20.99 -6.82
CA HIS A 143 5.83 -21.69 -7.49
C HIS A 143 7.23 -21.35 -6.93
N SER A 144 8.29 -21.78 -7.64
CA SER A 144 9.67 -21.54 -7.22
C SER A 144 10.02 -20.06 -7.28
N ALA A 145 10.72 -19.55 -6.26
CA ALA A 145 11.34 -18.22 -6.26
C ALA A 145 12.65 -18.16 -7.10
N TRP A 146 12.97 -19.20 -7.83
CA TRP A 146 14.16 -19.30 -8.65
C TRP A 146 13.82 -19.51 -10.12
N GLN A 147 14.29 -18.60 -10.97
CA GLN A 147 14.13 -18.69 -12.43
C GLN A 147 15.48 -18.98 -13.12
N TRP A 148 15.50 -20.03 -13.94
CA TRP A 148 16.68 -20.37 -14.75
C TRP A 148 16.89 -19.37 -15.87
N ASP A 149 18.13 -18.87 -16.01
CA ASP A 149 18.60 -18.08 -17.14
C ASP A 149 19.48 -18.91 -18.07
N GLU A 150 18.98 -19.17 -19.28
CA GLU A 150 19.70 -19.97 -20.28
C GLU A 150 21.00 -19.30 -20.76
N LYS A 151 21.06 -17.97 -20.73
CA LYS A 151 22.21 -17.21 -21.24
C LYS A 151 23.44 -17.38 -20.37
N THR A 152 23.27 -17.29 -19.07
CA THR A 152 24.36 -17.38 -18.10
C THR A 152 24.39 -18.73 -17.37
N ARG A 153 23.37 -19.57 -17.58
CA ARG A 153 23.23 -20.89 -16.96
C ARG A 153 23.34 -20.83 -15.43
N GLN A 154 22.53 -19.95 -14.84
CA GLN A 154 22.31 -19.84 -13.41
C GLN A 154 20.86 -19.55 -13.14
N TYR A 155 20.41 -19.79 -11.92
CA TYR A 155 19.14 -19.33 -11.40
C TYR A 155 19.32 -17.93 -10.83
N TYR A 156 18.35 -17.02 -11.11
CA TYR A 156 18.19 -15.78 -10.34
C TYR A 156 17.01 -15.89 -9.38
N TYR A 157 17.12 -15.18 -8.28
CA TYR A 157 16.09 -15.12 -7.26
C TYR A 157 15.07 -14.04 -7.58
N HIS A 158 13.79 -14.32 -7.31
CA HIS A 158 12.68 -13.38 -7.37
C HIS A 158 11.65 -13.74 -6.29
N TYR A 159 11.41 -12.83 -5.35
CA TYR A 159 10.39 -13.06 -4.33
C TYR A 159 8.98 -12.94 -4.91
N PHE A 160 8.76 -12.02 -5.86
CA PHE A 160 7.48 -11.78 -6.54
C PHE A 160 7.43 -12.47 -7.91
N TYR A 161 7.06 -11.76 -9.00
CA TYR A 161 7.02 -12.37 -10.32
C TYR A 161 8.42 -12.70 -10.87
N VAL A 162 8.44 -13.67 -11.78
CA VAL A 162 9.66 -14.00 -12.54
C VAL A 162 10.30 -12.76 -13.18
N GLN A 163 9.48 -11.80 -13.58
CA GLN A 163 9.91 -10.53 -14.18
C GLN A 163 10.32 -9.45 -13.17
N GLN A 164 10.35 -9.79 -11.88
CA GLN A 164 10.74 -8.90 -10.79
C GLN A 164 11.94 -9.48 -10.03
N PRO A 165 13.15 -9.54 -10.66
CA PRO A 165 14.36 -10.05 -10.01
C PRO A 165 14.75 -9.18 -8.81
N ASP A 166 15.05 -9.82 -7.68
CA ASP A 166 15.39 -9.17 -6.43
C ASP A 166 16.79 -8.54 -6.49
N LEU A 167 16.89 -7.32 -5.95
CA LEU A 167 18.15 -6.61 -5.76
C LEU A 167 18.95 -7.23 -4.61
N ASN A 168 20.25 -7.35 -4.79
CA ASN A 168 21.15 -7.83 -3.75
C ASN A 168 21.54 -6.70 -2.78
N TRP A 169 20.78 -6.49 -1.73
CA TRP A 169 21.05 -5.50 -0.68
C TRP A 169 22.30 -5.78 0.17
N ARG A 170 23.05 -6.86 -0.10
CA ARG A 170 24.39 -7.06 0.46
C ARG A 170 25.48 -6.35 -0.35
N ASN A 171 25.13 -5.85 -1.53
CA ASN A 171 26.05 -5.15 -2.42
C ASN A 171 25.99 -3.62 -2.17
N PRO A 172 27.10 -2.98 -1.73
CA PRO A 172 27.10 -1.55 -1.44
C PRO A 172 26.87 -0.65 -2.66
N GLU A 173 27.07 -1.15 -3.88
CA GLU A 173 26.74 -0.39 -5.09
C GLU A 173 25.22 -0.31 -5.32
N VAL A 174 24.47 -1.31 -4.88
CA VAL A 174 22.99 -1.29 -4.88
C VAL A 174 22.50 -0.21 -3.91
N HIS A 175 23.03 -0.18 -2.67
CA HIS A 175 22.75 0.88 -1.71
C HIS A 175 22.97 2.26 -2.31
N ALA A 176 24.16 2.51 -2.86
CA ALA A 176 24.50 3.82 -3.44
C ALA A 176 23.59 4.20 -4.63
N ALA A 177 23.17 3.22 -5.44
CA ALA A 177 22.28 3.47 -6.57
C ALA A 177 20.86 3.81 -6.10
N MET A 178 20.35 3.10 -5.09
CA MET A 178 19.02 3.32 -4.52
C MET A 178 18.98 4.62 -3.71
N ASP A 179 20.02 4.98 -2.95
CA ASP A 179 20.18 6.32 -2.33
C ASP A 179 20.12 7.44 -3.38
N GLY A 180 20.72 7.21 -4.55
CA GLY A 180 20.67 8.14 -5.68
C GLY A 180 19.25 8.35 -6.22
N VAL A 181 18.39 7.34 -6.15
CA VAL A 181 16.95 7.45 -6.51
C VAL A 181 16.23 8.37 -5.51
N LEU A 182 16.44 8.18 -4.21
CA LEU A 182 15.86 9.06 -3.19
C LEU A 182 16.30 10.52 -3.40
N ASP A 183 17.60 10.75 -3.56
CA ASP A 183 18.17 12.08 -3.83
C ASP A 183 17.57 12.75 -5.07
N PHE A 184 17.32 11.98 -6.14
CA PHE A 184 16.73 12.47 -7.38
C PHE A 184 15.32 13.03 -7.16
N TRP A 185 14.46 12.30 -6.46
CA TRP A 185 13.07 12.70 -6.23
C TRP A 185 12.95 13.76 -5.12
N MET A 186 13.75 13.67 -4.07
CA MET A 186 13.78 14.70 -3.02
C MET A 186 14.15 16.08 -3.59
N LYS A 187 15.12 16.15 -4.53
CA LYS A 187 15.49 17.40 -5.23
C LYS A 187 14.36 17.97 -6.07
N ARG A 188 13.36 17.16 -6.46
CA ARG A 188 12.16 17.57 -7.20
C ARG A 188 11.01 18.02 -6.28
N GLY A 189 11.20 17.98 -4.96
CA GLY A 189 10.22 18.47 -4.00
C GLY A 189 9.23 17.43 -3.52
N VAL A 190 9.50 16.15 -3.73
CA VAL A 190 8.78 15.04 -3.08
C VAL A 190 8.91 15.18 -1.57
N ALA A 191 7.83 14.94 -0.84
CA ALA A 191 7.77 15.15 0.60
C ALA A 191 8.00 13.87 1.43
N GLY A 192 8.31 12.76 0.77
CA GLY A 192 8.56 11.49 1.41
C GLY A 192 8.30 10.31 0.50
N PHE A 193 8.45 9.12 1.07
CA PHE A 193 8.29 7.87 0.32
C PHE A 193 7.46 6.85 1.08
N ARG A 194 6.70 6.05 0.34
CA ARG A 194 6.18 4.77 0.81
C ARG A 194 7.13 3.68 0.33
N ILE A 195 7.76 2.99 1.26
CA ILE A 195 8.73 1.93 0.98
C ILE A 195 7.98 0.62 0.81
N ASP A 196 8.09 0.05 -0.38
CA ASP A 196 7.43 -1.18 -0.78
C ASP A 196 8.16 -2.41 -0.27
N ALA A 197 7.41 -3.42 0.20
CA ALA A 197 7.86 -4.78 0.50
C ALA A 197 9.16 -4.87 1.33
N VAL A 198 9.32 -3.98 2.31
CA VAL A 198 10.59 -3.79 3.03
C VAL A 198 11.05 -5.04 3.76
N SER A 199 10.14 -5.88 4.23
CA SER A 199 10.44 -7.12 4.97
C SER A 199 11.13 -8.19 4.09
N ARG A 200 11.21 -7.98 2.77
CA ARG A 200 11.70 -8.97 1.78
C ARG A 200 13.10 -8.68 1.22
N LEU A 201 13.80 -7.67 1.75
CA LEU A 201 15.09 -7.19 1.20
C LEU A 201 16.25 -8.17 1.34
N PHE A 202 16.15 -9.12 2.23
CA PHE A 202 17.23 -10.05 2.53
C PHE A 202 16.74 -11.49 2.57
N GLU A 203 17.60 -12.38 2.15
CA GLU A 203 17.45 -13.83 2.22
C GLU A 203 18.62 -14.46 2.98
N ASP A 204 18.46 -15.68 3.48
CA ASP A 204 19.54 -16.43 4.14
C ASP A 204 20.68 -16.74 3.16
N PRO A 205 21.91 -16.24 3.39
CA PRO A 205 23.04 -16.48 2.49
C PRO A 205 23.46 -17.96 2.41
N ASN A 206 23.05 -18.80 3.36
CA ASN A 206 23.35 -20.23 3.38
C ASN A 206 22.32 -21.06 2.61
N LEU A 207 21.26 -20.42 2.07
CA LEU A 207 20.23 -21.06 1.25
C LEU A 207 19.53 -22.25 1.95
N HIS A 208 19.28 -22.17 3.26
CA HIS A 208 18.51 -23.21 3.96
C HIS A 208 17.11 -23.31 3.36
N ASP A 209 16.61 -24.53 3.26
CA ASP A 209 15.24 -24.79 2.85
C ASP A 209 14.25 -24.26 3.89
N ASP A 210 13.20 -23.59 3.44
CA ASP A 210 12.12 -23.16 4.30
C ASP A 210 11.31 -24.33 4.86
N PRO A 211 10.86 -24.25 6.12
CA PRO A 211 10.04 -25.28 6.72
C PRO A 211 8.70 -25.44 6.00
N TYR A 212 8.32 -26.68 5.69
CA TYR A 212 6.99 -26.95 5.16
C TYR A 212 5.91 -26.84 6.23
N LEU A 213 4.81 -26.22 5.88
CA LEU A 213 3.58 -26.13 6.66
C LEU A 213 2.52 -27.13 6.12
N PRO A 214 1.47 -27.44 6.91
CA PRO A 214 0.35 -28.24 6.44
C PRO A 214 -0.43 -27.56 5.29
N GLY A 215 -0.91 -28.34 4.33
CA GLY A 215 -1.76 -27.86 3.25
C GLY A 215 -1.03 -27.42 2.00
N ARG A 216 -1.80 -26.74 1.13
CA ARG A 216 -1.35 -26.17 -0.14
C ARG A 216 -1.93 -24.79 -0.31
N ASN A 217 -1.17 -23.90 -0.94
CA ASN A 217 -1.61 -22.55 -1.31
C ASN A 217 -2.63 -22.57 -2.48
N ALA A 218 -3.10 -21.41 -2.87
CA ALA A 218 -4.05 -21.24 -3.97
C ALA A 218 -3.50 -21.73 -5.32
N TYR A 219 -2.19 -21.72 -5.49
CA TYR A 219 -1.45 -22.11 -6.69
C TYR A 219 -1.13 -23.59 -6.77
N GLY A 220 -1.44 -24.35 -5.70
CA GLY A 220 -1.24 -25.80 -5.63
C GLY A 220 0.09 -26.25 -5.04
N ASP A 221 0.97 -25.34 -4.64
CA ASP A 221 2.24 -25.65 -4.00
C ASP A 221 2.04 -26.04 -2.52
N ARG A 222 2.99 -26.78 -1.96
CA ARG A 222 2.99 -27.03 -0.51
C ARG A 222 3.22 -25.69 0.22
N ASN A 223 2.44 -25.44 1.27
CA ASN A 223 2.69 -24.28 2.12
C ASN A 223 4.08 -24.36 2.74
N ILE A 224 4.77 -23.22 2.80
CA ILE A 224 6.05 -23.05 3.50
C ILE A 224 5.90 -21.91 4.53
N GLN A 225 6.79 -21.91 5.52
CA GLN A 225 7.03 -20.75 6.35
C GLN A 225 8.20 -19.98 5.72
N HIS A 226 8.00 -18.76 5.28
CA HIS A 226 9.05 -17.90 4.72
C HIS A 226 10.04 -17.43 5.80
N LYS A 227 10.68 -18.39 6.47
CA LYS A 227 11.57 -18.15 7.61
C LYS A 227 12.90 -17.53 7.21
N TYR A 228 13.36 -17.86 6.01
CA TYR A 228 14.69 -17.52 5.54
C TYR A 228 14.68 -16.42 4.46
N THR A 229 13.51 -15.88 4.16
CA THR A 229 13.31 -14.86 3.13
C THR A 229 12.56 -13.64 3.63
N ASP A 230 12.06 -13.67 4.88
CA ASP A 230 11.24 -12.61 5.46
C ASP A 230 11.84 -12.09 6.76
N ASP A 231 11.73 -10.80 7.03
CA ASP A 231 12.03 -10.12 8.30
C ASP A 231 13.44 -10.37 8.85
N LEU A 232 14.43 -10.46 7.96
CA LEU A 232 15.79 -10.60 8.40
C LEU A 232 16.30 -9.28 9.04
N PRO A 233 17.07 -9.35 10.16
CA PRO A 233 17.43 -8.14 10.95
C PRO A 233 18.16 -7.04 10.19
N GLN A 234 18.79 -7.36 9.06
CA GLN A 234 19.52 -6.39 8.23
C GLN A 234 18.61 -5.33 7.59
N VAL A 235 17.29 -5.59 7.52
CA VAL A 235 16.29 -4.62 7.04
C VAL A 235 16.37 -3.30 7.82
N HIS A 236 16.55 -3.37 9.13
CA HIS A 236 16.68 -2.18 9.99
C HIS A 236 17.86 -1.27 9.63
N ASP A 237 18.97 -1.85 9.17
CA ASP A 237 20.13 -1.05 8.74
C ASP A 237 19.82 -0.26 7.46
N VAL A 238 19.07 -0.87 6.53
CA VAL A 238 18.59 -0.20 5.31
C VAL A 238 17.60 0.92 5.65
N LEU A 239 16.66 0.68 6.55
CA LEU A 239 15.70 1.71 6.97
C LEU A 239 16.39 2.92 7.61
N LYS A 240 17.40 2.70 8.45
CA LYS A 240 18.24 3.78 9.01
C LYS A 240 19.03 4.53 7.94
N GLU A 241 19.48 3.83 6.91
CA GLU A 241 20.17 4.45 5.77
C GLU A 241 19.22 5.34 4.98
N VAL A 242 18.04 4.82 4.58
CA VAL A 242 16.99 5.56 3.88
C VAL A 242 16.59 6.80 4.69
N ARG A 243 16.38 6.65 6.01
CA ARG A 243 16.06 7.77 6.91
C ARG A 243 17.14 8.84 6.88
N ARG A 244 18.41 8.46 6.98
CA ARG A 244 19.53 9.39 6.90
C ARG A 244 19.65 10.11 5.57
N VAL A 245 19.23 9.48 4.46
CA VAL A 245 19.23 10.15 3.16
C VAL A 245 18.14 11.21 3.10
N VAL A 246 16.91 10.90 3.47
CA VAL A 246 15.80 11.83 3.37
C VAL A 246 15.89 12.98 4.39
N ASP A 247 16.42 12.74 5.57
CA ASP A 247 16.62 13.76 6.62
C ASP A 247 17.61 14.88 6.22
N LYS A 248 18.38 14.72 5.13
CA LYS A 248 19.20 15.81 4.56
C LYS A 248 18.36 16.92 3.92
N TYR A 249 17.11 16.65 3.63
CA TYR A 249 16.21 17.56 2.91
C TYR A 249 15.27 18.30 3.86
N PRO A 250 14.97 19.58 3.59
CA PRO A 250 14.08 20.37 4.43
C PRO A 250 12.61 19.93 4.27
N GLY A 251 11.79 20.25 5.27
CA GLY A 251 10.34 20.07 5.21
C GLY A 251 9.85 18.80 5.88
N ASP A 252 10.65 18.19 6.74
CA ASP A 252 10.31 17.01 7.53
C ASP A 252 9.73 15.88 6.64
N PRO A 253 10.54 15.30 5.74
CA PRO A 253 10.10 14.24 4.86
C PRO A 253 9.66 13.03 5.66
N VAL A 254 8.59 12.36 5.18
CA VAL A 254 7.99 11.22 5.86
C VAL A 254 8.33 9.92 5.13
N LEU A 255 8.64 8.88 5.91
CA LEU A 255 8.73 7.51 5.43
C LEU A 255 7.53 6.72 5.96
N VAL A 256 6.76 6.20 5.02
CA VAL A 256 5.73 5.18 5.23
C VAL A 256 6.33 3.86 4.77
N THR A 257 6.08 2.73 5.43
CA THR A 257 6.59 1.46 4.93
C THR A 257 5.55 0.36 4.97
N GLU A 258 5.47 -0.38 3.89
CA GLU A 258 4.76 -1.64 3.87
C GLU A 258 5.59 -2.70 4.60
N ALA A 259 5.11 -3.07 5.79
CA ALA A 259 5.73 -4.07 6.63
C ALA A 259 4.66 -5.06 7.08
N ASP A 260 4.56 -6.20 6.39
CA ASP A 260 3.64 -7.29 6.75
C ASP A 260 4.23 -8.08 7.93
N GLU A 261 4.28 -7.42 9.09
CA GLU A 261 4.84 -7.97 10.30
C GLU A 261 3.83 -8.88 11.02
N PRO A 262 4.27 -9.94 11.72
CA PRO A 262 3.36 -10.92 12.31
C PRO A 262 2.52 -10.39 13.47
N ASN A 263 2.87 -9.26 14.06
CA ASN A 263 2.15 -8.64 15.17
C ASN A 263 2.60 -7.19 15.40
N VAL A 264 1.86 -6.46 16.24
CA VAL A 264 2.12 -5.05 16.58
C VAL A 264 3.50 -4.83 17.20
N GLU A 265 4.01 -5.76 18.02
CA GLU A 265 5.35 -5.64 18.61
C GLU A 265 6.45 -5.71 17.55
N ALA A 266 6.31 -6.61 16.59
CA ALA A 266 7.22 -6.70 15.45
C ALA A 266 7.18 -5.43 14.61
N LEU A 267 5.99 -4.95 14.28
CA LEU A 267 5.79 -3.71 13.55
C LEU A 267 6.43 -2.50 14.27
N ALA A 268 6.29 -2.43 15.59
CA ALA A 268 6.87 -1.35 16.38
C ALA A 268 8.40 -1.28 16.32
N ARG A 269 9.09 -2.38 15.96
CA ARG A 269 10.54 -2.37 15.75
C ARG A 269 10.97 -1.52 14.55
N MET A 270 10.06 -1.31 13.57
CA MET A 270 10.32 -0.47 12.39
C MET A 270 10.48 1.02 12.72
N TYR A 271 10.10 1.45 13.94
CA TYR A 271 10.42 2.81 14.40
C TYR A 271 11.91 2.95 14.79
N GLY A 272 12.61 1.85 15.08
CA GLY A 272 13.94 1.87 15.68
C GLY A 272 13.93 2.63 17.02
N ASN A 273 14.89 3.52 17.19
CA ASN A 273 14.91 4.52 18.27
C ASN A 273 14.38 5.89 17.81
N GLY A 274 13.48 5.92 16.84
CA GLY A 274 13.04 7.11 16.12
C GLY A 274 13.94 7.46 14.94
N ASP A 275 14.82 6.55 14.52
CA ASP A 275 15.82 6.71 13.47
C ASP A 275 15.58 5.83 12.23
N GLU A 276 14.43 5.13 12.19
CA GLU A 276 13.97 4.35 11.04
C GLU A 276 12.74 5.02 10.39
N VAL A 277 11.63 4.31 10.19
CA VAL A 277 10.46 4.92 9.56
C VAL A 277 9.57 5.62 10.56
N GLN A 278 8.83 6.63 10.10
CA GLN A 278 7.87 7.34 10.95
C GLN A 278 6.50 6.64 10.98
N LEU A 279 6.09 6.00 9.89
CA LEU A 279 4.74 5.47 9.68
C LEU A 279 4.81 4.04 9.09
N PRO A 280 5.08 3.02 9.91
CA PRO A 280 4.91 1.64 9.45
C PRO A 280 3.41 1.32 9.31
N MET A 281 3.00 0.77 8.16
CA MET A 281 1.62 0.41 7.84
C MET A 281 1.16 -0.78 8.69
N ASP A 282 0.05 -0.62 9.39
CA ASP A 282 -0.47 -1.64 10.32
C ASP A 282 -1.44 -2.61 9.63
N PHE A 283 -0.92 -3.73 9.16
CA PHE A 283 -1.71 -4.79 8.54
C PHE A 283 -2.61 -5.54 9.52
N GLN A 284 -2.33 -5.55 10.85
CA GLN A 284 -3.23 -6.18 11.82
C GLN A 284 -4.61 -5.52 11.85
N ILE A 285 -4.68 -4.19 11.62
CA ILE A 285 -5.95 -3.47 11.45
C ILE A 285 -6.59 -3.81 10.10
N ALA A 286 -5.78 -3.78 9.03
CA ALA A 286 -6.25 -4.09 7.68
C ALA A 286 -6.80 -5.52 7.56
N ASP A 287 -6.27 -6.47 8.30
CA ASP A 287 -6.68 -7.88 8.28
C ASP A 287 -7.95 -8.19 9.11
N VAL A 288 -8.47 -7.22 9.84
CA VAL A 288 -9.76 -7.40 10.52
C VAL A 288 -10.88 -7.45 9.48
N ASN A 289 -11.49 -8.62 9.31
CA ASN A 289 -12.49 -8.87 8.27
C ASN A 289 -13.94 -8.78 8.75
N LYS A 290 -14.18 -8.39 10.01
CA LYS A 290 -15.52 -8.24 10.58
C LYS A 290 -15.53 -7.15 11.63
N LEU A 291 -16.64 -6.41 11.70
CA LEU A 291 -16.88 -5.51 12.81
C LEU A 291 -16.85 -6.29 14.13
N SER A 292 -15.96 -5.93 15.04
CA SER A 292 -15.80 -6.55 16.34
C SER A 292 -15.25 -5.56 17.36
N ALA A 293 -16.10 -5.05 18.22
CA ALA A 293 -15.68 -4.13 19.27
C ALA A 293 -14.58 -4.70 20.18
N PRO A 294 -14.63 -5.99 20.61
CA PRO A 294 -13.55 -6.60 21.37
C PRO A 294 -12.23 -6.66 20.59
N ARG A 295 -12.28 -7.02 19.28
CA ARG A 295 -11.05 -7.16 18.48
C ARG A 295 -10.38 -5.81 18.23
N PHE A 296 -11.14 -4.79 17.87
CA PHE A 296 -10.57 -3.44 17.70
C PHE A 296 -10.04 -2.89 19.02
N ARG A 297 -10.75 -3.10 20.15
CA ARG A 297 -10.26 -2.70 21.47
C ARG A 297 -8.92 -3.37 21.82
N GLU A 298 -8.81 -4.65 21.60
CA GLU A 298 -7.56 -5.42 21.78
C GLU A 298 -6.41 -4.82 20.98
N LEU A 299 -6.60 -4.72 19.65
CA LEU A 299 -5.57 -4.20 18.73
C LEU A 299 -5.14 -2.78 19.07
N PHE A 300 -6.10 -1.86 19.28
CA PHE A 300 -5.74 -0.48 19.61
C PHE A 300 -5.04 -0.37 20.97
N ASN A 301 -5.35 -1.22 21.94
CA ASN A 301 -4.61 -1.27 23.19
C ASN A 301 -3.18 -1.81 23.00
N GLU A 302 -2.98 -2.81 22.15
CA GLU A 302 -1.64 -3.31 21.79
C GLU A 302 -0.83 -2.22 21.09
N ILE A 303 -1.42 -1.54 20.11
CA ILE A 303 -0.80 -0.43 19.37
C ILE A 303 -0.39 0.69 20.33
N GLU A 304 -1.28 1.16 21.20
CA GLU A 304 -0.97 2.20 22.20
C GLU A 304 0.21 1.78 23.11
N SER A 305 0.25 0.51 23.51
CA SER A 305 1.31 -0.02 24.37
C SER A 305 2.67 -0.11 23.67
N ASN A 306 2.71 -0.23 22.35
CA ASN A 306 3.92 -0.43 21.58
C ASN A 306 4.38 0.82 20.78
N SER A 307 3.58 1.88 20.73
CA SER A 307 3.86 3.09 19.92
C SER A 307 4.67 4.16 20.65
N ALA A 308 5.49 3.81 21.65
CA ALA A 308 6.25 4.78 22.45
C ALA A 308 7.21 5.66 21.64
N HIS A 309 7.71 5.16 20.50
CA HIS A 309 8.72 5.83 19.66
C HIS A 309 8.19 6.27 18.29
N GLY A 310 6.89 6.13 18.03
CA GLY A 310 6.34 6.41 16.71
C GLY A 310 4.87 6.79 16.69
N GLN A 311 4.40 7.11 15.50
CA GLN A 311 3.02 7.41 15.20
C GLN A 311 2.42 6.23 14.45
N PRO A 312 1.39 5.54 14.97
CA PRO A 312 0.71 4.49 14.23
C PRO A 312 0.16 5.01 12.90
N GLU A 313 0.17 4.18 11.88
CA GLU A 313 -0.46 4.44 10.60
C GLU A 313 -1.52 3.36 10.36
N TYR A 314 -2.71 3.76 9.94
CA TYR A 314 -3.84 2.85 9.74
C TYR A 314 -4.43 3.02 8.36
N PHE A 315 -4.75 1.89 7.75
CA PHE A 315 -5.56 1.80 6.55
C PHE A 315 -6.60 0.68 6.68
N PHE A 316 -7.74 0.85 6.06
CA PHE A 316 -8.80 -0.15 6.05
C PHE A 316 -8.98 -0.79 4.68
N SER A 317 -8.48 -0.18 3.64
CA SER A 317 -8.33 -0.72 2.30
C SER A 317 -7.16 -0.04 1.59
N ASN A 318 -6.62 -0.67 0.55
CA ASN A 318 -5.61 -0.12 -0.34
C ASN A 318 -5.76 -0.76 -1.73
N HIS A 319 -4.80 -0.53 -2.63
CA HIS A 319 -4.82 -1.10 -3.98
C HIS A 319 -4.59 -2.64 -4.03
N ASP A 320 -4.25 -3.27 -2.90
CA ASP A 320 -4.01 -4.71 -2.75
C ASP A 320 -5.03 -5.40 -1.84
N GLN A 321 -5.87 -4.65 -1.13
CA GLN A 321 -6.86 -5.15 -0.19
C GLN A 321 -8.29 -4.77 -0.62
N PRO A 322 -9.27 -5.68 -0.47
CA PRO A 322 -10.65 -5.40 -0.79
C PRO A 322 -11.17 -4.16 -0.08
N ARG A 323 -12.02 -3.40 -0.76
CA ARG A 323 -12.59 -2.17 -0.23
C ARG A 323 -13.39 -2.39 1.03
N GLN A 324 -13.27 -1.51 2.00
CA GLN A 324 -13.89 -1.60 3.32
C GLN A 324 -15.42 -1.73 3.27
N TRP A 325 -16.08 -1.09 2.31
CA TRP A 325 -17.54 -1.13 2.17
C TRP A 325 -18.09 -2.56 1.99
N ASP A 326 -17.38 -3.40 1.23
CA ASP A 326 -17.75 -4.81 1.04
C ASP A 326 -17.23 -5.69 2.17
N ARG A 327 -16.00 -5.46 2.60
CA ARG A 327 -15.32 -6.30 3.59
C ARG A 327 -16.02 -6.30 4.94
N TYR A 328 -16.51 -5.15 5.40
CA TYR A 328 -17.24 -5.03 6.67
C TYR A 328 -18.76 -5.09 6.50
N GLY A 329 -19.26 -4.99 5.27
CA GLY A 329 -20.69 -4.93 4.98
C GLY A 329 -21.44 -6.20 5.38
N ASP A 330 -22.68 -6.01 5.85
CA ASP A 330 -23.62 -7.09 6.16
C ASP A 330 -24.71 -7.29 5.08
N GLY A 331 -24.63 -6.51 4.02
CA GLY A 331 -25.59 -6.50 2.89
C GLY A 331 -26.83 -5.67 3.14
N VAL A 332 -27.03 -5.14 4.34
CA VAL A 332 -28.22 -4.36 4.73
C VAL A 332 -27.82 -2.95 5.20
N HIS A 333 -26.79 -2.85 6.02
CA HIS A 333 -26.37 -1.59 6.68
C HIS A 333 -25.02 -1.08 6.18
N ASN A 334 -24.62 -1.44 4.98
CA ASN A 334 -23.27 -1.17 4.47
C ASN A 334 -22.88 0.32 4.51
N ASP A 335 -23.80 1.23 4.18
CA ASP A 335 -23.53 2.68 4.22
C ASP A 335 -23.30 3.19 5.66
N GLN A 336 -24.07 2.66 6.63
CA GLN A 336 -23.90 2.97 8.05
C GLN A 336 -22.59 2.40 8.59
N ILE A 337 -22.23 1.19 8.15
CA ILE A 337 -20.97 0.54 8.49
C ILE A 337 -19.79 1.33 7.94
N ALA A 338 -19.85 1.76 6.67
CA ALA A 338 -18.81 2.60 6.07
C ALA A 338 -18.59 3.92 6.85
N LYS A 339 -19.69 4.58 7.27
CA LYS A 339 -19.62 5.77 8.14
C LYS A 339 -19.04 5.46 9.52
N LEU A 340 -19.36 4.30 10.09
CA LEU A 340 -18.80 3.86 11.37
C LEU A 340 -17.30 3.62 11.27
N ILE A 341 -16.84 2.97 10.20
CA ILE A 341 -15.41 2.79 9.93
C ILE A 341 -14.72 4.15 9.73
N ALA A 342 -15.34 5.08 9.00
CA ALA A 342 -14.81 6.45 8.87
C ALA A 342 -14.62 7.13 10.24
N VAL A 343 -15.57 6.96 11.17
CA VAL A 343 -15.40 7.47 12.55
C VAL A 343 -14.23 6.78 13.23
N LEU A 344 -14.13 5.45 13.14
CA LEU A 344 -13.03 4.69 13.73
C LEU A 344 -11.69 5.18 13.20
N GLU A 345 -11.53 5.22 11.89
CA GLU A 345 -10.31 5.63 11.19
C GLU A 345 -9.87 7.06 11.56
N LEU A 346 -10.81 8.00 11.53
CA LEU A 346 -10.51 9.42 11.67
C LEU A 346 -10.50 9.92 13.12
N THR A 347 -10.89 9.11 14.08
CA THR A 347 -10.90 9.52 15.51
C THR A 347 -9.93 8.75 16.38
N THR A 348 -9.42 7.60 15.95
CA THR A 348 -8.35 6.88 16.65
C THR A 348 -7.02 7.64 16.60
N ARG A 349 -6.12 7.33 17.54
CA ARG A 349 -4.78 7.89 17.55
C ARG A 349 -3.97 7.24 16.41
N GLY A 350 -3.36 8.06 15.58
CA GLY A 350 -2.55 7.61 14.46
C GLY A 350 -2.67 8.52 13.26
N THR A 351 -1.96 8.19 12.21
CA THR A 351 -2.07 8.82 10.88
C THR A 351 -2.97 7.94 10.02
N PRO A 352 -4.19 8.39 9.68
CA PRO A 352 -5.05 7.61 8.81
C PRO A 352 -4.57 7.70 7.36
N GLN A 353 -4.66 6.57 6.64
CA GLN A 353 -4.45 6.47 5.21
C GLN A 353 -5.74 5.99 4.55
N MET A 354 -6.33 6.86 3.73
CA MET A 354 -7.53 6.57 2.93
C MET A 354 -7.15 6.12 1.54
N TYR A 355 -7.77 5.09 1.04
CA TYR A 355 -7.69 4.69 -0.36
C TYR A 355 -8.72 5.46 -1.21
N TYR A 356 -8.37 5.91 -2.44
CA TYR A 356 -9.29 6.67 -3.29
C TYR A 356 -10.64 5.98 -3.44
N GLY A 357 -11.73 6.77 -3.33
CA GLY A 357 -13.10 6.30 -3.41
C GLY A 357 -13.64 5.65 -2.13
N GLU A 358 -12.83 5.52 -1.09
CA GLU A 358 -13.27 5.06 0.22
C GLU A 358 -14.29 6.02 0.82
N GLU A 359 -14.06 7.31 0.63
CA GLU A 359 -14.96 8.38 1.02
C GLU A 359 -16.31 8.38 0.31
N LEU A 360 -16.43 7.62 -0.79
CA LEU A 360 -17.69 7.41 -1.52
C LEU A 360 -18.36 6.07 -1.19
N GLY A 361 -17.70 5.19 -0.46
CA GLY A 361 -18.16 3.81 -0.33
C GLY A 361 -18.09 3.04 -1.64
N MET A 362 -17.07 3.26 -2.45
CA MET A 362 -16.80 2.45 -3.63
C MET A 362 -16.65 0.98 -3.25
N ARG A 363 -17.06 0.11 -4.17
CA ARG A 363 -17.12 -1.35 -3.96
C ARG A 363 -16.00 -2.07 -4.67
N THR A 364 -15.54 -3.16 -4.07
CA THR A 364 -14.78 -4.19 -4.80
C THR A 364 -15.68 -4.81 -5.86
N THR A 365 -15.27 -4.75 -7.12
CA THR A 365 -16.05 -5.28 -8.24
C THR A 365 -15.19 -6.25 -9.04
N ASP A 366 -15.14 -7.48 -8.56
CA ASP A 366 -14.34 -8.54 -9.16
C ASP A 366 -14.76 -8.86 -10.59
N PRO A 367 -13.79 -9.21 -11.47
CA PRO A 367 -14.09 -9.78 -12.76
C PRO A 367 -14.96 -11.03 -12.64
N ALA A 368 -15.98 -11.13 -13.50
CA ALA A 368 -16.87 -12.28 -13.52
C ALA A 368 -16.27 -13.49 -14.24
N ARG A 369 -15.30 -13.28 -15.13
CA ARG A 369 -14.69 -14.30 -15.99
C ARG A 369 -13.18 -14.08 -16.07
N VAL A 370 -12.43 -15.14 -16.22
CA VAL A 370 -10.96 -15.09 -16.32
C VAL A 370 -10.46 -14.23 -17.50
N GLU A 371 -11.23 -14.16 -18.58
CA GLU A 371 -10.87 -13.33 -19.76
C GLU A 371 -10.91 -11.83 -19.46
N ASP A 372 -11.66 -11.42 -18.45
CA ASP A 372 -11.79 -10.03 -18.04
C ASP A 372 -10.74 -9.64 -17.00
N VAL A 373 -10.02 -10.62 -16.41
CA VAL A 373 -8.97 -10.39 -15.41
C VAL A 373 -7.76 -9.72 -16.04
N ARG A 374 -7.32 -8.62 -15.43
CA ARG A 374 -6.09 -7.91 -15.79
C ARG A 374 -4.93 -8.32 -14.90
N ASP A 375 -5.15 -8.39 -13.60
CA ASP A 375 -4.13 -8.74 -12.62
C ASP A 375 -3.59 -10.16 -12.84
N PRO A 376 -2.26 -10.35 -12.99
CA PRO A 376 -1.66 -11.67 -13.13
C PRO A 376 -1.96 -12.62 -11.98
N ILE A 377 -2.08 -12.14 -10.74
CA ILE A 377 -2.47 -12.95 -9.58
C ILE A 377 -3.79 -13.67 -9.86
N GLY A 378 -4.79 -12.92 -10.32
CA GLY A 378 -6.08 -13.47 -10.65
C GLY A 378 -6.05 -14.43 -11.83
N LYS A 379 -5.18 -14.20 -12.83
CA LYS A 379 -5.02 -15.13 -13.97
C LYS A 379 -4.43 -16.47 -13.53
N ILE A 380 -3.44 -16.43 -12.64
CA ILE A 380 -2.77 -17.65 -12.14
C ILE A 380 -3.65 -18.39 -11.14
N GLY A 381 -4.31 -17.67 -10.22
CA GLY A 381 -5.06 -18.26 -9.11
C GLY A 381 -6.52 -18.60 -9.38
N TRP A 382 -7.07 -18.19 -10.56
CA TRP A 382 -8.49 -18.40 -10.91
C TRP A 382 -8.96 -19.84 -10.71
N PRO A 383 -10.18 -20.06 -10.23
CA PRO A 383 -11.19 -19.09 -9.74
C PRO A 383 -11.10 -18.80 -8.24
N LYS A 384 -10.10 -19.34 -7.53
CA LYS A 384 -9.99 -19.22 -6.07
C LYS A 384 -9.45 -17.85 -5.66
N GLU A 385 -8.46 -17.39 -6.40
CA GLU A 385 -7.88 -16.06 -6.30
C GLU A 385 -8.26 -15.29 -7.57
N LYS A 386 -8.91 -14.14 -7.41
CA LYS A 386 -9.41 -13.34 -8.53
C LYS A 386 -8.52 -12.15 -8.88
N GLY A 387 -7.50 -11.93 -8.08
CA GLY A 387 -6.61 -10.77 -8.19
C GLY A 387 -7.23 -9.50 -7.61
N ARG A 388 -6.60 -8.39 -7.90
CA ARG A 388 -6.83 -7.08 -7.28
C ARG A 388 -7.59 -6.10 -8.19
N ASP A 389 -8.12 -6.55 -9.32
CA ASP A 389 -8.83 -5.67 -10.27
C ASP A 389 -10.08 -5.03 -9.63
N GLY A 390 -10.72 -5.75 -8.71
CA GLY A 390 -11.99 -5.35 -8.10
C GLY A 390 -11.89 -4.05 -7.31
N GLU A 391 -10.83 -3.88 -6.52
CA GLU A 391 -10.55 -2.67 -5.75
C GLU A 391 -9.89 -1.55 -6.56
N ARG A 392 -9.33 -1.86 -7.73
CA ARG A 392 -8.62 -0.93 -8.62
C ARG A 392 -9.49 -0.27 -9.68
N THR A 393 -10.81 -0.45 -9.61
CA THR A 393 -11.77 0.14 -10.56
C THR A 393 -11.70 1.67 -10.57
N PRO A 394 -12.06 2.33 -11.72
CA PRO A 394 -11.96 3.79 -11.83
C PRO A 394 -12.79 4.57 -10.82
N MET A 395 -12.25 5.72 -10.39
CA MET A 395 -12.91 6.67 -9.49
C MET A 395 -14.23 7.17 -10.07
N GLN A 396 -15.21 7.37 -9.21
CA GLN A 396 -16.59 7.72 -9.57
C GLN A 396 -16.85 9.20 -9.31
N TRP A 397 -16.63 10.07 -10.32
CA TRP A 397 -16.78 11.52 -10.18
C TRP A 397 -18.22 12.00 -10.36
N ASP A 398 -18.95 11.45 -11.34
CA ASP A 398 -20.31 11.85 -11.67
C ASP A 398 -21.17 10.67 -12.19
N SER A 399 -22.37 10.98 -12.68
CA SER A 399 -23.33 10.01 -13.17
C SER A 399 -23.25 9.73 -14.69
N SER A 400 -22.22 10.21 -15.38
CA SER A 400 -21.99 9.93 -16.80
C SER A 400 -21.60 8.45 -17.04
N ALA A 401 -21.54 8.03 -18.31
CA ALA A 401 -21.30 6.65 -18.69
C ALA A 401 -20.01 6.06 -18.09
N ASP A 402 -18.93 6.87 -18.10
CA ASP A 402 -17.63 6.49 -17.52
C ASP A 402 -17.39 7.17 -16.16
N ALA A 403 -18.47 7.49 -15.45
CA ALA A 403 -18.48 8.10 -14.12
C ALA A 403 -17.62 9.38 -14.03
N GLY A 404 -17.44 10.11 -15.13
CA GLY A 404 -16.58 11.28 -15.22
C GLY A 404 -15.07 10.96 -15.12
N PHE A 405 -14.71 9.69 -15.08
CA PHE A 405 -13.32 9.26 -15.03
C PHE A 405 -12.59 9.50 -16.36
N SER A 406 -13.22 9.19 -17.48
CA SER A 406 -12.63 9.22 -18.82
C SER A 406 -13.62 9.66 -19.87
N THR A 407 -13.11 10.09 -21.03
CA THR A 407 -13.87 10.29 -22.27
C THR A 407 -13.58 9.22 -23.32
N ALA A 408 -12.78 8.20 -22.96
CA ALA A 408 -12.45 7.06 -23.81
C ALA A 408 -13.70 6.21 -24.10
N ALA A 409 -13.68 5.48 -25.20
CA ALA A 409 -14.72 4.52 -25.51
C ALA A 409 -14.76 3.32 -24.53
N LYS A 410 -13.66 3.08 -23.82
CA LYS A 410 -13.51 1.99 -22.84
C LYS A 410 -12.39 2.30 -21.86
N PRO A 411 -12.68 2.46 -20.56
CA PRO A 411 -11.67 2.54 -19.51
C PRO A 411 -10.86 1.25 -19.41
N TRP A 412 -9.67 1.31 -18.82
CA TRP A 412 -8.77 0.16 -18.64
C TRP A 412 -9.38 -0.96 -17.78
N LEU A 413 -10.19 -0.60 -16.78
CA LEU A 413 -11.09 -1.47 -16.02
C LEU A 413 -12.54 -0.95 -16.11
N PRO A 414 -13.55 -1.82 -15.97
CA PRO A 414 -14.95 -1.39 -16.06
C PRO A 414 -15.35 -0.47 -14.91
N ILE A 415 -16.25 0.47 -15.19
CA ILE A 415 -16.88 1.31 -14.16
C ILE A 415 -17.86 0.45 -13.34
N PRO A 416 -17.78 0.49 -12.00
CA PRO A 416 -18.74 -0.23 -11.18
C PRO A 416 -20.19 0.23 -11.40
N PRO A 417 -21.17 -0.67 -11.45
CA PRO A 417 -22.60 -0.30 -11.64
C PRO A 417 -23.15 0.61 -10.54
N SER A 418 -22.46 0.70 -9.41
CA SER A 418 -22.85 1.53 -8.27
C SER A 418 -22.57 3.02 -8.46
N SER A 419 -21.86 3.44 -9.52
CA SER A 419 -21.42 4.82 -9.76
C SER A 419 -22.55 5.86 -9.75
N ALA A 420 -23.74 5.50 -10.21
CA ALA A 420 -24.88 6.40 -10.18
C ALA A 420 -25.28 6.87 -8.77
N LYS A 421 -25.04 6.05 -7.74
CA LYS A 421 -25.31 6.39 -6.33
C LYS A 421 -24.06 6.87 -5.60
N TYR A 422 -22.94 6.18 -5.78
CA TYR A 422 -21.69 6.41 -5.07
C TYR A 422 -20.71 7.18 -5.95
N SER A 423 -21.02 8.43 -6.24
CA SER A 423 -20.15 9.35 -6.99
C SER A 423 -20.00 10.67 -6.25
N VAL A 424 -18.91 11.37 -6.52
CA VAL A 424 -18.66 12.69 -5.91
C VAL A 424 -19.83 13.63 -6.16
N GLU A 425 -20.39 13.65 -7.38
CA GLU A 425 -21.53 14.50 -7.73
C GLU A 425 -22.79 14.15 -6.95
N ALA A 426 -23.14 12.86 -6.87
CA ALA A 426 -24.35 12.41 -6.18
C ALA A 426 -24.26 12.63 -4.67
N GLU A 427 -23.14 12.21 -4.07
CA GLU A 427 -22.95 12.29 -2.62
C GLU A 427 -22.71 13.70 -2.10
N SER A 428 -22.15 14.60 -2.91
CA SER A 428 -22.02 16.02 -2.51
C SER A 428 -23.37 16.70 -2.29
N LYS A 429 -24.44 16.19 -2.90
CA LYS A 429 -25.81 16.74 -2.79
C LYS A 429 -26.57 16.18 -1.58
N ASP A 430 -26.14 15.05 -1.02
CA ASP A 430 -26.77 14.41 0.12
C ASP A 430 -25.99 14.74 1.42
N PRO A 431 -26.55 15.53 2.34
CA PRO A 431 -25.87 15.88 3.59
C PRO A 431 -25.54 14.66 4.46
N ASP A 432 -26.28 13.56 4.28
CA ASP A 432 -26.10 12.31 5.04
C ASP A 432 -25.27 11.27 4.30
N SER A 433 -24.64 11.61 3.19
CA SER A 433 -23.77 10.72 2.42
C SER A 433 -22.52 10.26 3.18
N ILE A 434 -21.84 9.27 2.66
CA ILE A 434 -20.54 8.81 3.15
C ILE A 434 -19.51 9.94 2.96
N LEU A 435 -19.46 10.56 1.77
CA LEU A 435 -18.56 11.66 1.46
C LEU A 435 -18.70 12.84 2.45
N ASN A 436 -19.92 13.28 2.68
CA ASN A 436 -20.15 14.39 3.59
C ASN A 436 -19.87 14.01 5.05
N THR A 437 -19.95 12.73 5.41
CA THR A 437 -19.50 12.23 6.70
C THR A 437 -17.97 12.32 6.83
N TYR A 438 -17.21 11.86 5.83
CA TYR A 438 -15.75 12.02 5.78
C TYR A 438 -15.33 13.49 5.88
N LYS A 439 -15.93 14.38 5.10
CA LYS A 439 -15.65 15.83 5.16
C LYS A 439 -15.82 16.40 6.55
N ARG A 440 -16.93 16.07 7.22
CA ARG A 440 -17.19 16.53 8.61
C ARG A 440 -16.17 15.98 9.59
N LEU A 441 -15.82 14.69 9.48
CA LEU A 441 -14.86 14.05 10.38
C LEU A 441 -13.44 14.60 10.18
N LEU A 442 -13.02 14.81 8.94
CA LEU A 442 -11.72 15.43 8.62
C LEU A 442 -11.63 16.86 9.15
N ALA A 443 -12.69 17.67 8.99
CA ALA A 443 -12.75 19.00 9.55
C ALA A 443 -12.72 18.96 11.10
N LEU A 444 -13.48 18.04 11.73
CA LEU A 444 -13.46 17.82 13.16
C LEU A 444 -12.06 17.45 13.65
N ARG A 445 -11.41 16.46 13.02
CA ARG A 445 -10.07 16.04 13.40
C ARG A 445 -9.06 17.20 13.34
N LYS A 446 -9.16 18.06 12.33
CA LYS A 446 -8.29 19.24 12.20
C LYS A 446 -8.54 20.30 13.29
N SER A 447 -9.80 20.49 13.71
CA SER A 447 -10.18 21.49 14.71
C SER A 447 -9.97 21.02 16.16
N GLU A 448 -10.01 19.71 16.42
CA GLU A 448 -9.96 19.13 17.77
C GLU A 448 -8.53 18.63 18.11
N PRO A 449 -7.78 19.35 18.97
CA PRO A 449 -6.43 18.93 19.36
C PRO A 449 -6.39 17.53 19.97
N ALA A 450 -7.41 17.14 20.74
CA ALA A 450 -7.49 15.82 21.33
C ALA A 450 -7.53 14.69 20.27
N LEU A 451 -8.16 14.92 19.11
CA LEU A 451 -8.20 13.95 18.02
C LEU A 451 -6.89 13.93 17.23
N ARG A 452 -6.21 15.07 17.11
CA ARG A 452 -4.97 15.20 16.35
C ARG A 452 -3.77 14.68 17.13
N ASP A 453 -3.58 15.18 18.36
CA ASP A 453 -2.35 15.03 19.15
C ASP A 453 -2.54 14.21 20.44
N GLY A 454 -3.80 13.90 20.81
CA GLY A 454 -4.13 13.26 22.08
C GLY A 454 -3.75 11.78 22.16
N VAL A 455 -3.52 11.31 23.38
CA VAL A 455 -3.41 9.88 23.68
C VAL A 455 -4.78 9.21 23.58
N GLN A 456 -4.81 7.91 23.37
CA GLN A 456 -6.03 7.11 23.33
C GLN A 456 -6.13 6.19 24.54
N VAL A 457 -7.31 6.14 25.16
CA VAL A 457 -7.58 5.26 26.29
C VAL A 457 -8.92 4.56 26.07
N SER A 458 -8.89 3.24 25.94
CA SER A 458 -10.13 2.45 25.82
C SER A 458 -10.98 2.54 27.10
N VAL A 459 -12.31 2.57 26.96
CA VAL A 459 -13.27 2.70 28.06
C VAL A 459 -14.28 1.57 28.01
N GLY A 460 -14.38 0.81 29.10
CA GLY A 460 -15.30 -0.31 29.24
C GLY A 460 -14.93 -1.52 28.37
N ASP A 461 -15.77 -2.54 28.43
CA ASP A 461 -15.56 -3.86 27.82
C ASP A 461 -16.82 -4.43 27.13
N ASP A 462 -17.76 -3.54 26.76
CA ASP A 462 -19.01 -3.96 26.11
C ASP A 462 -18.71 -4.76 24.83
N PRO A 463 -19.35 -5.92 24.61
CA PRO A 463 -19.05 -6.78 23.46
C PRO A 463 -19.49 -6.19 22.11
N ASP A 464 -20.43 -5.24 22.12
CA ASP A 464 -20.98 -4.64 20.91
C ASP A 464 -20.51 -3.20 20.70
N VAL A 465 -19.92 -2.55 21.72
CA VAL A 465 -19.50 -1.15 21.63
C VAL A 465 -18.02 -1.00 21.90
N PHE A 466 -17.31 -0.41 20.96
CA PHE A 466 -15.95 0.08 21.18
C PHE A 466 -16.02 1.56 21.61
N ALA A 467 -15.61 1.83 22.84
CA ALA A 467 -15.57 3.18 23.38
C ALA A 467 -14.16 3.54 23.83
N TYR A 468 -13.75 4.78 23.57
CA TYR A 468 -12.46 5.31 23.98
C TYR A 468 -12.47 6.82 24.16
N LEU A 469 -11.51 7.31 24.93
CA LEU A 469 -11.20 8.71 25.10
C LEU A 469 -9.96 9.08 24.30
N ARG A 470 -10.01 10.21 23.60
CA ARG A 470 -8.85 10.93 23.09
C ARG A 470 -8.61 12.13 24.00
N LYS A 471 -7.41 12.27 24.56
CA LYS A 471 -7.11 13.30 25.57
C LYS A 471 -5.81 14.03 25.26
N THR A 472 -5.82 15.37 25.35
CA THR A 472 -4.63 16.20 25.33
C THR A 472 -4.82 17.41 26.25
N GLY A 473 -3.91 17.63 27.21
CA GLY A 473 -4.11 18.67 28.24
C GLY A 473 -5.45 18.53 28.96
N ASP A 474 -6.25 19.59 28.95
CA ASP A 474 -7.58 19.65 29.57
C ASP A 474 -8.71 19.28 28.57
N GLU A 475 -8.38 18.98 27.30
CA GLU A 475 -9.36 18.63 26.28
C GLU A 475 -9.51 17.12 26.16
N ALA A 476 -10.76 16.67 25.97
CA ALA A 476 -11.06 15.27 25.74
C ALA A 476 -12.25 15.10 24.79
N VAL A 477 -12.10 14.14 23.87
CA VAL A 477 -13.19 13.67 23.00
C VAL A 477 -13.51 12.24 23.37
N PHE A 478 -14.78 11.97 23.65
CA PHE A 478 -15.27 10.64 23.93
C PHE A 478 -15.95 10.06 22.70
N VAL A 479 -15.45 8.93 22.21
CA VAL A 479 -15.93 8.25 21.01
C VAL A 479 -16.60 6.95 21.41
N LEU A 480 -17.80 6.71 20.85
CA LEU A 480 -18.56 5.48 21.04
C LEU A 480 -18.97 4.92 19.68
N LEU A 481 -18.58 3.69 19.40
CA LEU A 481 -18.85 2.98 18.17
C LEU A 481 -19.70 1.74 18.47
N ASN A 482 -20.99 1.80 18.18
CA ASN A 482 -21.85 0.63 18.26
C ASN A 482 -21.68 -0.23 17.01
N MET A 483 -20.95 -1.32 17.14
CA MET A 483 -20.64 -2.26 16.07
C MET A 483 -21.70 -3.38 15.92
N SER A 484 -22.91 -3.14 16.41
CA SER A 484 -24.03 -4.08 16.32
C SER A 484 -25.26 -3.43 15.68
N ALA A 485 -26.16 -4.24 15.12
CA ALA A 485 -27.45 -3.79 14.60
C ALA A 485 -28.51 -3.52 15.70
N ARG A 486 -28.11 -3.52 16.98
CA ARG A 486 -29.00 -3.32 18.12
C ARG A 486 -28.73 -1.99 18.79
N GLU A 487 -29.78 -1.33 19.27
CA GLU A 487 -29.64 -0.20 20.19
C GLU A 487 -28.94 -0.65 21.50
N ARG A 488 -27.97 0.15 21.96
CA ARG A 488 -27.17 -0.13 23.16
C ARG A 488 -27.28 1.06 24.12
N THR A 489 -27.49 0.78 25.39
CA THR A 489 -27.43 1.77 26.47
C THR A 489 -26.24 1.45 27.35
N LEU A 490 -25.32 2.37 27.47
CA LEU A 490 -24.13 2.25 28.29
C LEU A 490 -24.19 3.25 29.45
N SER A 491 -23.65 2.84 30.59
CA SER A 491 -23.48 3.69 31.75
C SER A 491 -22.01 3.82 32.09
N PHE A 492 -21.51 5.03 32.05
CA PHE A 492 -20.13 5.35 32.42
C PHE A 492 -20.13 6.02 33.79
N LYS A 493 -19.23 5.62 34.68
CA LYS A 493 -18.97 6.38 35.90
C LYS A 493 -17.93 7.46 35.53
N PRO A 494 -18.22 8.73 35.78
CA PRO A 494 -17.19 9.75 35.70
C PRO A 494 -16.14 9.46 36.79
N GLU A 495 -14.89 9.23 36.37
CA GLU A 495 -13.75 9.22 37.30
C GLU A 495 -13.12 10.61 37.35
#